data_0b330cb58cde70a27ff8b0e1d71a2551
#
_entry.id   0b330cb58cde70a27ff8b0e1d71a2551
#
_cell.length_a   1.000
_cell.length_b   1.000
_cell.length_c   1.000
_cell.angle_alpha   90.00
_cell.angle_beta   90.00
_cell.angle_gamma   90.00
#
_symmetry.space_group_name_H-M   'P 1'
#
loop_
_entity.id
_entity.type
_entity.pdbx_description
1 polymer ?
#
loop_
_entity_poly.entity_id
_entity_poly.type
_entity_poly.pdbx_seq_one_letter_code
_entity_poly.pdbx_strand_id
1 'polypeptide(L)'
;MHDIKTFTKTPLKKLKNLYIGDKIELLTYKKDRKITIIKKDLDIYNVIEDGFKYKEFDNVKFAELERLLKQLKSVEFPRSNKYFLKLVPQNIN
;
A
#
# COMPACT_ATOMS: atom_id res chain seq x y z
N MET A 1 7.27 -5.12 12.01
CA MET A 1 5.95 -4.53 12.22
C MET A 1 6.09 -3.04 12.46
N HIS A 2 5.25 -2.24 11.82
CA HIS A 2 5.35 -0.79 11.85
C HIS A 2 4.22 -0.18 12.66
N ASP A 3 4.49 0.99 13.26
CA ASP A 3 3.46 1.75 13.98
C ASP A 3 2.48 2.33 12.98
N ILE A 4 1.19 2.26 13.29
CA ILE A 4 0.13 2.74 12.38
C ILE A 4 0.27 4.22 12.06
N LYS A 5 0.92 5.00 12.92
CA LYS A 5 1.15 6.43 12.68
C LYS A 5 2.03 6.69 11.46
N THR A 6 2.81 5.68 11.03
CA THR A 6 3.70 5.82 9.87
C THR A 6 3.06 5.30 8.59
N PHE A 7 1.79 4.92 8.64
CA PHE A 7 1.10 4.25 7.52
C PHE A 7 1.11 5.07 6.22
N THR A 8 1.09 6.39 6.32
CA THR A 8 1.12 7.26 5.15
C THR A 8 2.49 7.84 4.87
N LYS A 9 3.53 7.39 5.57
CA LYS A 9 4.90 7.90 5.38
C LYS A 9 5.87 6.80 4.97
N THR A 10 5.99 5.75 5.78
CA THR A 10 6.94 4.67 5.51
C THR A 10 6.68 3.98 4.16
N PRO A 11 5.42 3.62 3.81
CA PRO A 11 5.18 3.02 2.49
C PRO A 11 5.59 3.93 1.35
N LEU A 12 5.32 5.24 1.47
CA LEU A 12 5.66 6.16 0.39
C LEU A 12 7.17 6.29 0.18
N LYS A 13 7.94 6.24 1.26
CA LYS A 13 9.41 6.24 1.16
C LYS A 13 9.89 4.98 0.45
N LYS A 14 9.31 3.83 0.76
CA LYS A 14 9.69 2.57 0.13
C LYS A 14 9.37 2.59 -1.36
N LEU A 15 8.22 3.16 -1.73
CA LEU A 15 7.81 3.20 -3.12
C LEU A 15 8.76 3.97 -4.02
N LYS A 16 9.43 5.00 -3.48
CA LYS A 16 10.38 5.79 -4.27
C LYS A 16 11.56 4.95 -4.75
N ASN A 17 11.90 3.90 -4.03
CA ASN A 17 13.06 3.06 -4.33
C ASN A 17 12.69 1.76 -5.05
N LEU A 18 11.42 1.60 -5.41
CA LEU A 18 10.99 0.39 -6.12
C LEU A 18 11.25 0.51 -7.61
N TYR A 19 11.49 -0.65 -8.23
CA TYR A 19 11.51 -0.76 -9.68
C TYR A 19 10.10 -0.89 -10.21
N ILE A 20 9.92 -0.52 -11.48
CA ILE A 20 8.63 -0.69 -12.14
C ILE A 20 8.29 -2.19 -12.13
N GLY A 21 7.07 -2.52 -11.69
CA GLY A 21 6.62 -3.89 -11.55
C GLY A 21 6.66 -4.41 -10.13
N ASP A 22 7.48 -3.80 -9.27
CA ASP A 22 7.52 -4.18 -7.86
C ASP A 22 6.28 -3.67 -7.14
N LYS A 23 5.97 -4.30 -6.02
CA LYS A 23 4.82 -3.89 -5.22
C LYS A 23 5.12 -4.01 -3.74
N ILE A 24 4.35 -3.29 -2.93
CA ILE A 24 4.35 -3.47 -1.49
C ILE A 24 2.95 -3.87 -1.04
N GLU A 25 2.90 -4.63 0.04
CA GLU A 25 1.65 -5.04 0.66
C GLU A 25 1.62 -4.52 2.09
N LEU A 26 0.50 -3.90 2.45
CA LEU A 26 0.26 -3.41 3.80
C LEU A 26 -0.84 -4.29 4.40
N LEU A 27 -0.52 -4.97 5.49
CA LEU A 27 -1.42 -5.95 6.08
C LEU A 27 -1.77 -5.61 7.51
N THR A 28 -3.02 -5.91 7.91
CA THR A 28 -3.41 -5.85 9.31
C THR A 28 -2.67 -6.91 10.10
N TYR A 29 -2.70 -6.79 11.43
CA TYR A 29 -2.04 -7.76 12.32
C TYR A 29 -2.51 -9.19 12.03
N LYS A 30 -3.82 -9.35 11.83
CA LYS A 30 -4.39 -10.67 11.52
C LYS A 30 -4.21 -11.09 10.08
N LYS A 31 -3.71 -10.18 9.24
CA LYS A 31 -3.47 -10.41 7.80
C LYS A 31 -4.74 -10.77 7.02
N ASP A 32 -5.89 -10.37 7.56
CA ASP A 32 -7.18 -10.59 6.90
C ASP A 32 -7.58 -9.42 6.00
N ARG A 33 -6.84 -8.31 6.05
CA ARG A 33 -7.05 -7.15 5.19
C ARG A 33 -5.72 -6.71 4.64
N LYS A 34 -5.72 -6.31 3.38
CA LYS A 34 -4.48 -6.00 2.68
C LYS A 34 -4.69 -4.85 1.71
N ILE A 35 -3.70 -3.96 1.65
CA ILE A 35 -3.64 -2.92 0.63
C ILE A 35 -2.36 -3.16 -0.15
N THR A 36 -2.47 -3.31 -1.47
CA THR A 36 -1.34 -3.55 -2.35
C THR A 36 -1.11 -2.32 -3.22
N ILE A 37 0.14 -1.88 -3.30
CA ILE A 37 0.52 -0.75 -4.15
C ILE A 37 1.55 -1.27 -5.13
N ILE A 38 1.23 -1.19 -6.42
CA ILE A 38 2.07 -1.68 -7.51
C ILE A 38 2.61 -0.49 -8.27
N LYS A 39 3.93 -0.44 -8.47
CA LYS A 39 4.55 0.61 -9.29
C LYS A 39 4.44 0.22 -10.75
N LYS A 40 3.63 0.95 -11.50
CA LYS A 40 3.36 0.64 -12.91
C LYS A 40 4.26 1.42 -13.85
N ASP A 41 4.66 2.63 -13.46
CA ASP A 41 5.53 3.51 -14.23
C ASP A 41 6.22 4.45 -13.26
N LEU A 42 7.01 5.38 -13.75
CA LEU A 42 7.78 6.29 -12.90
C LEU A 42 6.91 7.04 -11.89
N ASP A 43 5.73 7.49 -12.31
CA ASP A 43 4.81 8.22 -11.43
C ASP A 43 3.39 7.66 -11.52
N ILE A 44 3.26 6.37 -11.84
CA ILE A 44 1.94 5.74 -11.96
C ILE A 44 1.91 4.48 -11.08
N TYR A 45 0.89 4.40 -10.26
CA TYR A 45 0.70 3.30 -9.33
C TYR A 45 -0.71 2.75 -9.43
N ASN A 46 -0.86 1.45 -9.19
CA ASN A 46 -2.16 0.84 -8.99
C ASN A 46 -2.27 0.46 -7.52
N VAL A 47 -3.44 0.69 -6.93
CA VAL A 47 -3.69 0.39 -5.53
C VAL A 47 -4.87 -0.57 -5.46
N ILE A 48 -4.72 -1.64 -4.70
CA ILE A 48 -5.77 -2.64 -4.52
C ILE A 48 -6.15 -2.69 -3.05
N GLU A 49 -7.41 -2.39 -2.78
CA GLU A 49 -8.01 -2.54 -1.45
C GLU A 49 -8.64 -3.93 -1.40
N ASP A 50 -8.11 -4.80 -0.55
CA ASP A 50 -8.57 -6.19 -0.43
C ASP A 50 -8.80 -6.51 1.04
N GLY A 51 -10.00 -6.23 1.53
CA GLY A 51 -10.32 -6.41 2.92
C GLY A 51 -11.81 -6.32 3.16
N PHE A 52 -12.22 -5.37 3.98
CA PHE A 52 -13.63 -5.12 4.24
C PHE A 52 -14.38 -4.84 2.94
N LYS A 53 -13.71 -4.10 2.03
CA LYS A 53 -14.19 -3.87 0.67
C LYS A 53 -13.12 -4.34 -0.30
N TYR A 54 -13.51 -4.60 -1.54
CA TYR A 54 -12.56 -4.85 -2.61
C TYR A 54 -12.71 -3.76 -3.65
N LYS A 55 -11.61 -3.06 -3.92
CA LYS A 55 -11.61 -2.01 -4.94
C LYS A 55 -10.22 -1.83 -5.51
N GLU A 56 -10.15 -1.58 -6.81
CA GLU A 56 -8.91 -1.30 -7.51
C GLU A 56 -8.89 0.16 -7.95
N PHE A 57 -7.76 0.81 -7.71
CA PHE A 57 -7.54 2.21 -8.10
C PHE A 57 -6.40 2.20 -9.09
N ASP A 58 -6.70 2.50 -10.35
CA ASP A 58 -5.70 2.49 -11.41
C ASP A 58 -5.17 3.88 -11.70
N ASN A 59 -3.92 3.92 -12.18
CA ASN A 59 -3.29 5.15 -12.67
C ASN A 59 -3.24 6.26 -11.60
N VAL A 60 -2.91 5.88 -10.38
CA VAL A 60 -2.79 6.81 -9.26
C VAL A 60 -1.40 7.44 -9.31
N LYS A 61 -1.31 8.75 -9.22
CA LYS A 61 -0.03 9.43 -9.18
C LYS A 61 0.53 9.45 -7.76
N PHE A 62 1.86 9.54 -7.65
CA PHE A 62 2.51 9.53 -6.35
C PHE A 62 1.93 10.61 -5.41
N ALA A 63 1.68 11.81 -5.95
CA ALA A 63 1.14 12.91 -5.15
C ALA A 63 -0.25 12.63 -4.59
N GLU A 64 -0.97 11.68 -5.15
CA GLU A 64 -2.32 11.30 -4.70
C GLU A 64 -2.32 10.16 -3.70
N LEU A 65 -1.19 9.45 -3.57
CA LEU A 65 -1.13 8.24 -2.75
C LEU A 65 -1.36 8.53 -1.26
N GLU A 66 -0.82 9.63 -0.75
CA GLU A 66 -0.96 9.92 0.67
C GLU A 66 -2.43 10.07 1.07
N ARG A 67 -3.20 10.83 0.27
CA ARG A 67 -4.63 11.02 0.53
C ARG A 67 -5.37 9.69 0.45
N LEU A 68 -5.07 8.91 -0.60
CA LEU A 68 -5.72 7.63 -0.79
C LEU A 68 -5.43 6.68 0.36
N LEU A 69 -4.17 6.60 0.79
CA LEU A 69 -3.80 5.75 1.91
C LEU A 69 -4.48 6.17 3.21
N LYS A 70 -4.67 7.46 3.43
CA LYS A 70 -5.41 7.93 4.60
C LYS A 70 -6.85 7.43 4.58
N GLN A 71 -7.50 7.49 3.43
CA GLN A 71 -8.86 6.99 3.28
C GLN A 71 -8.94 5.48 3.52
N LEU A 72 -8.03 4.73 2.89
CA LEU A 72 -8.03 3.28 3.02
C LEU A 72 -7.68 2.84 4.45
N LYS A 73 -6.78 3.57 5.11
CA LYS A 73 -6.45 3.31 6.50
C LYS A 73 -7.69 3.39 7.39
N SER A 74 -8.52 4.42 7.19
CA SER A 74 -9.70 4.62 8.02
C SER A 74 -10.76 3.55 7.81
N VAL A 75 -10.78 2.91 6.63
CA VAL A 75 -11.74 1.85 6.30
C VAL A 75 -11.22 0.48 6.71
N GLU A 76 -9.96 0.18 6.37
CA GLU A 76 -9.42 -1.16 6.52
C GLU A 76 -8.60 -1.36 7.80
N PHE A 77 -8.08 -0.28 8.38
CA PHE A 77 -7.23 -0.36 9.59
C PHE A 77 -7.77 0.53 10.72
N PRO A 78 -9.09 0.61 10.94
CA PRO A 78 -9.66 1.63 11.85
C PRO A 78 -9.27 1.44 13.31
N ARG A 79 -8.95 0.20 13.71
CA ARG A 79 -8.59 -0.11 15.10
C ARG A 79 -7.20 -0.69 15.21
N SER A 80 -6.42 -0.58 14.15
CA SER A 80 -5.07 -1.13 14.15
C SER A 80 -4.11 -0.18 14.81
N ASN A 81 -3.21 -0.72 15.63
CA ASN A 81 -2.11 0.02 16.19
C ASN A 81 -0.83 -0.17 15.38
N LYS A 82 -0.76 -1.25 14.64
CA LYS A 82 0.42 -1.63 13.86
C LYS A 82 -0.01 -2.28 12.55
N TYR A 83 0.92 -2.31 11.62
CA TYR A 83 0.69 -2.96 10.33
C TYR A 83 1.97 -3.64 9.88
N PHE A 84 1.83 -4.64 9.00
CA PHE A 84 2.98 -5.26 8.34
C PHE A 84 3.17 -4.61 6.99
N LEU A 85 4.43 -4.41 6.62
CA LEU A 85 4.79 -3.94 5.28
C LEU A 85 5.65 -5.03 4.66
N LYS A 86 5.21 -5.53 3.51
CA LYS A 86 5.92 -6.58 2.80
C LYS A 86 6.29 -6.08 1.41
N LEU A 87 7.58 -6.17 1.10
CA LEU A 87 8.07 -5.85 -0.23
C LEU A 87 8.00 -7.10 -1.09
N VAL A 88 7.32 -6.99 -2.22
CA VAL A 88 7.17 -8.11 -3.15
C VAL A 88 7.74 -7.67 -4.49
N PRO A 89 8.99 -8.04 -4.79
CA PRO A 89 9.58 -7.68 -6.07
C PRO A 89 8.92 -8.46 -7.21
N GLN A 90 8.98 -7.86 -8.40
CA GLN A 90 8.48 -8.54 -9.58
C GLN A 90 9.31 -9.80 -9.80
N ASN A 91 8.62 -10.94 -9.92
CA ASN A 91 9.32 -12.20 -10.11
C ASN A 91 9.77 -12.30 -11.57
N ILE A 92 11.08 -12.30 -11.76
CA ILE A 92 11.70 -12.43 -13.08
C ILE A 92 12.50 -13.73 -13.07
N ASN A 93 11.97 -14.72 -13.72
CA ASN A 93 12.70 -15.99 -13.89
C ASN A 93 13.04 -16.17 -15.33
#